data_43ad0c56f20832171774032ec797004c
#
_entry.id   43ad0c56f20832171774032ec797004c
#
_cell.length_a   1.000
_cell.length_b   1.000
_cell.length_c   1.000
_cell.angle_alpha   90.00
_cell.angle_beta   90.00
_cell.angle_gamma   90.00
#
_symmetry.space_group_name_H-M   'P 1'
#
loop_
_entity.id
_entity.type
_entity.pdbx_description
1 polymer ?
#
loop_
_entity_poly.entity_id
_entity_poly.type
_entity_poly.pdbx_seq_one_letter_code
_entity_poly.pdbx_strand_id
1 'polypeptide(L)'
;TREDDAQQINAEFTAPIEYKEVTVTTNVRLRLTDLAAYIWALGAMAFLLTLFISYFVFLSRKKKNSAAVSDSEILKSVKKELGIKRNIPVRMADDVSSPMLIGVLFPCVYIPGQTVSDDKMRMILRHELTHYKRGDLVIKWFAALVNAIHWFNPLCYLACKNLSEACEIS
;
A
#
# COMPACT_ATOMS: atom_id res chain seq x y z
N THR A 1 45.90 -62.32 35.42
CA THR A 1 44.42 -62.24 35.27
C THR A 1 43.81 -60.89 35.75
N ARG A 2 44.28 -60.31 36.86
CA ARG A 2 43.69 -59.02 37.37
C ARG A 2 44.41 -57.80 36.79
N GLU A 3 45.67 -57.98 36.35
CA GLU A 3 46.46 -56.92 35.68
C GLU A 3 46.08 -56.78 34.19
N ASP A 4 45.72 -57.90 33.55
CA ASP A 4 45.28 -57.90 32.17
C ASP A 4 43.94 -57.15 31.97
N ASP A 5 43.01 -57.34 32.94
CA ASP A 5 41.71 -56.65 32.92
C ASP A 5 41.88 -55.12 33.12
N ALA A 6 42.82 -54.70 34.01
CA ALA A 6 43.12 -53.29 34.25
C ALA A 6 43.79 -52.60 33.05
N GLN A 7 44.63 -53.34 32.28
CA GLN A 7 45.27 -52.81 31.07
C GLN A 7 44.26 -52.71 29.93
N GLN A 8 43.32 -53.62 29.77
CA GLN A 8 42.25 -53.51 28.79
C GLN A 8 41.31 -52.34 29.04
N ILE A 9 40.92 -52.11 30.30
CA ILE A 9 40.07 -50.96 30.66
C ILE A 9 40.78 -49.66 30.40
N ASN A 10 42.07 -49.53 30.70
CA ASN A 10 42.83 -48.30 30.39
C ASN A 10 43.08 -48.09 28.89
N ALA A 11 43.21 -49.15 28.09
CA ALA A 11 43.35 -49.03 26.66
C ALA A 11 42.03 -48.57 25.96
N GLU A 12 40.90 -49.00 26.51
CA GLU A 12 39.58 -48.59 26.00
C GLU A 12 39.26 -47.13 26.36
N PHE A 13 39.74 -46.65 27.53
CA PHE A 13 39.54 -45.30 27.97
C PHE A 13 40.47 -44.26 27.31
N THR A 14 41.60 -44.72 26.74
CA THR A 14 42.59 -43.86 26.05
C THR A 14 42.43 -43.90 24.52
N ALA A 15 41.45 -44.61 23.99
CA ALA A 15 41.19 -44.59 22.54
C ALA A 15 40.78 -43.13 22.13
N PRO A 16 41.43 -42.54 21.15
CA PRO A 16 41.06 -41.21 20.70
C PRO A 16 39.61 -41.20 20.21
N ILE A 17 38.79 -40.34 20.77
CA ILE A 17 37.41 -40.15 20.29
C ILE A 17 37.50 -39.55 18.89
N GLU A 18 37.23 -40.38 17.90
CA GLU A 18 37.16 -39.97 16.51
C GLU A 18 35.95 -39.08 16.34
N TYR A 19 36.14 -37.76 16.42
CA TYR A 19 35.10 -36.79 16.09
C TYR A 19 34.85 -36.88 14.57
N LYS A 20 33.83 -37.62 14.18
CA LYS A 20 33.33 -37.57 12.80
C LYS A 20 32.73 -36.17 12.58
N GLU A 21 33.49 -35.31 11.90
CA GLU A 21 32.96 -34.00 11.48
C GLU A 21 31.73 -34.25 10.62
N VAL A 22 30.56 -33.98 11.19
CA VAL A 22 29.30 -33.95 10.45
C VAL A 22 29.31 -32.68 9.64
N THR A 23 29.89 -32.72 8.46
CA THR A 23 29.73 -31.64 7.47
C THR A 23 28.26 -31.62 7.05
N VAL A 24 27.49 -30.72 7.66
CA VAL A 24 26.13 -30.42 7.21
C VAL A 24 26.26 -29.65 5.89
N THR A 25 26.34 -30.37 4.80
CA THR A 25 26.20 -29.79 3.46
C THR A 25 24.73 -29.46 3.26
N THR A 26 24.35 -28.22 3.54
CA THR A 26 23.05 -27.67 3.20
C THR A 26 23.00 -27.53 1.67
N ASN A 27 22.60 -28.59 0.99
CA ASN A 27 22.29 -28.54 -0.44
C ASN A 27 21.00 -27.74 -0.61
N VAL A 28 21.12 -26.43 -0.78
CA VAL A 28 20.03 -25.55 -1.19
C VAL A 28 19.70 -25.89 -2.64
N ARG A 29 18.87 -26.92 -2.84
CA ARG A 29 18.25 -27.15 -4.14
C ARG A 29 17.17 -26.13 -4.35
N LEU A 30 17.44 -25.11 -5.13
CA LEU A 30 16.41 -24.20 -5.65
C LEU A 30 15.41 -25.05 -6.46
N ARG A 31 14.23 -25.25 -5.89
CA ARG A 31 13.14 -25.93 -6.58
C ARG A 31 12.53 -24.92 -7.57
N LEU A 32 11.95 -25.41 -8.66
CA LEU A 32 11.21 -24.57 -9.62
C LEU A 32 10.10 -23.74 -8.92
N THR A 33 9.52 -24.28 -7.85
CA THR A 33 8.54 -23.58 -7.00
C THR A 33 9.14 -22.37 -6.30
N ASP A 34 10.40 -22.46 -5.83
CA ASP A 34 11.07 -21.35 -5.15
C ASP A 34 11.39 -20.24 -6.15
N LEU A 35 11.83 -20.60 -7.37
CA LEU A 35 12.06 -19.65 -8.44
C LEU A 35 10.78 -18.92 -8.85
N ALA A 36 9.66 -19.64 -8.99
CA ALA A 36 8.37 -19.04 -9.29
C ALA A 36 7.91 -18.08 -8.19
N ALA A 37 8.12 -18.44 -6.91
CA ALA A 37 7.80 -17.57 -5.78
C ALA A 37 8.64 -16.29 -5.78
N TYR A 38 9.93 -16.37 -6.10
CA TYR A 38 10.80 -15.19 -6.21
C TYR A 38 10.38 -14.29 -7.36
N ILE A 39 10.05 -14.83 -8.53
CA ILE A 39 9.56 -14.05 -9.69
C ILE A 39 8.25 -13.35 -9.32
N TRP A 40 7.32 -14.06 -8.67
CA TRP A 40 6.07 -13.49 -8.20
C TRP A 40 6.30 -12.34 -7.21
N ALA A 41 7.13 -12.55 -6.20
CA ALA A 41 7.43 -11.56 -5.17
C ALA A 41 8.13 -10.32 -5.77
N LEU A 42 9.06 -10.52 -6.68
CA LEU A 42 9.76 -9.43 -7.38
C LEU A 42 8.79 -8.60 -8.22
N GLY A 43 7.88 -9.25 -8.97
CA GLY A 43 6.85 -8.58 -9.75
C GLY A 43 5.89 -7.77 -8.88
N ALA A 44 5.41 -8.35 -7.78
CA ALA A 44 4.55 -7.66 -6.82
C ALA A 44 5.26 -6.45 -6.18
N MET A 45 6.53 -6.62 -5.80
CA MET A 45 7.35 -5.55 -5.24
C MET A 45 7.56 -4.42 -6.24
N ALA A 46 7.92 -4.74 -7.48
CA ALA A 46 8.10 -3.74 -8.54
C ALA A 46 6.80 -2.97 -8.81
N PHE A 47 5.66 -3.66 -8.83
CA PHE A 47 4.35 -3.04 -9.01
C PHE A 47 4.02 -2.08 -7.86
N LEU A 48 4.22 -2.52 -6.61
CA LEU A 48 4.00 -1.67 -5.42
C LEU A 48 4.91 -0.45 -5.43
N LEU A 49 6.20 -0.62 -5.72
CA LEU A 49 7.14 0.51 -5.81
C LEU A 49 6.69 1.52 -6.87
N THR A 50 6.26 1.04 -8.04
CA THR A 50 5.75 1.91 -9.10
C THR A 50 4.50 2.69 -8.64
N LEU A 51 3.56 2.03 -7.97
CA LEU A 51 2.38 2.69 -7.40
C LEU A 51 2.76 3.75 -6.37
N PHE A 52 3.63 3.43 -5.42
CA PHE A 52 4.06 4.37 -4.40
C PHE A 52 4.80 5.57 -4.99
N ILE A 53 5.76 5.34 -5.87
CA ILE A 53 6.53 6.41 -6.51
C ILE A 53 5.58 7.32 -7.30
N SER A 54 4.72 6.75 -8.15
CA SER A 54 3.73 7.51 -8.94
C SER A 54 2.81 8.33 -8.05
N TYR A 55 2.32 7.75 -6.96
CA TYR A 55 1.47 8.42 -5.99
C TYR A 55 2.18 9.59 -5.30
N PHE A 56 3.41 9.39 -4.81
CA PHE A 56 4.18 10.47 -4.15
C PHE A 56 4.56 11.58 -5.12
N VAL A 57 4.96 11.24 -6.35
CA VAL A 57 5.25 12.22 -7.40
C VAL A 57 4.00 13.05 -7.73
N PHE A 58 2.86 12.37 -7.88
CA PHE A 58 1.58 13.03 -8.13
C PHE A 58 1.20 14.00 -6.98
N LEU A 59 1.27 13.54 -5.73
CA LEU A 59 0.99 14.39 -4.56
C LEU A 59 1.92 15.60 -4.49
N SER A 60 3.22 15.41 -4.72
CA SER A 60 4.21 16.48 -4.66
C SER A 60 3.95 17.54 -5.74
N ARG A 61 3.64 17.11 -6.96
CA ARG A 61 3.30 18.01 -8.07
C ARG A 61 2.03 18.80 -7.75
N LYS A 62 0.96 18.13 -7.30
CA LYS A 62 -0.32 18.79 -6.96
C LYS A 62 -0.17 19.77 -5.81
N LYS A 63 0.59 19.42 -4.78
CA LYS A 63 0.86 20.33 -3.66
C LYS A 63 1.63 21.58 -4.09
N LYS A 64 2.58 21.44 -5.01
CA LYS A 64 3.39 22.56 -5.51
C LYS A 64 2.57 23.52 -6.40
N ASN A 65 1.69 22.97 -7.24
CA ASN A 65 0.93 23.72 -8.25
C ASN A 65 -0.48 24.13 -7.77
N SER A 66 -0.72 24.17 -6.47
CA SER A 66 -2.04 24.48 -5.93
C SER A 66 -1.96 25.53 -4.83
N ALA A 67 -2.93 26.47 -4.84
CA ALA A 67 -3.13 27.43 -3.79
C ALA A 67 -4.09 26.89 -2.72
N ALA A 68 -3.78 27.15 -1.45
CA ALA A 68 -4.71 26.80 -0.37
C ALA A 68 -5.92 27.73 -0.44
N VAL A 69 -7.11 27.16 -0.43
CA VAL A 69 -8.33 27.95 -0.24
C VAL A 69 -8.47 28.18 1.25
N SER A 70 -8.49 29.45 1.65
CA SER A 70 -8.76 29.82 3.04
C SER A 70 -10.06 29.20 3.53
N ASP A 71 -10.11 28.96 4.84
CA ASP A 71 -11.22 28.36 5.58
C ASP A 71 -12.56 29.00 5.17
N SER A 72 -13.19 28.47 4.12
CA SER A 72 -14.46 29.02 3.64
C SER A 72 -15.58 28.57 4.59
N GLU A 73 -16.50 29.47 4.90
CA GLU A 73 -17.71 29.17 5.68
C GLU A 73 -18.50 28.00 5.04
N ILE A 74 -18.46 27.89 3.71
CA ILE A 74 -19.07 26.80 2.94
C ILE A 74 -18.47 25.46 3.35
N LEU A 75 -17.14 25.36 3.43
CA LEU A 75 -16.45 24.12 3.84
C LEU A 75 -16.83 23.70 5.26
N LYS A 76 -16.86 24.68 6.19
CA LYS A 76 -17.26 24.43 7.59
C LYS A 76 -18.70 23.95 7.69
N SER A 77 -19.59 24.56 6.94
CA SER A 77 -21.01 24.22 6.87
C SER A 77 -21.21 22.78 6.35
N VAL A 78 -20.58 22.43 5.23
CA VAL A 78 -20.68 21.10 4.63
C VAL A 78 -20.06 20.02 5.52
N LYS A 79 -18.92 20.29 6.14
CA LYS A 79 -18.31 19.36 7.12
C LYS A 79 -19.23 19.09 8.31
N LYS A 80 -19.87 20.14 8.83
CA LYS A 80 -20.83 20.02 9.93
C LYS A 80 -22.04 19.20 9.52
N GLU A 81 -22.58 19.43 8.34
CA GLU A 81 -23.71 18.68 7.76
C GLU A 81 -23.38 17.18 7.65
N LEU A 82 -22.17 16.83 7.19
CA LEU A 82 -21.72 15.47 7.02
C LEU A 82 -21.18 14.81 8.31
N GLY A 83 -21.03 15.58 9.39
CA GLY A 83 -20.49 15.09 10.66
C GLY A 83 -18.99 14.82 10.62
N ILE A 84 -18.23 15.48 9.73
CA ILE A 84 -16.79 15.29 9.55
C ILE A 84 -16.03 16.19 10.52
N LYS A 85 -15.37 15.59 11.51
CA LYS A 85 -14.57 16.32 12.52
C LYS A 85 -13.14 16.60 12.04
N ARG A 86 -12.62 15.81 11.11
CA ARG A 86 -11.25 15.93 10.61
C ARG A 86 -11.08 17.21 9.79
N ASN A 87 -9.90 17.83 9.93
CA ASN A 87 -9.54 18.94 9.04
C ASN A 87 -9.10 18.40 7.68
N ILE A 88 -9.86 18.73 6.63
CA ILE A 88 -9.60 18.36 5.24
C ILE A 88 -9.36 19.68 4.49
N PRO A 89 -8.11 19.99 4.10
CA PRO A 89 -7.81 21.19 3.35
C PRO A 89 -8.41 21.12 1.94
N VAL A 90 -8.82 22.28 1.44
CA VAL A 90 -9.24 22.46 0.04
C VAL A 90 -8.18 23.29 -0.66
N ARG A 91 -7.81 22.87 -1.86
CA ARG A 91 -6.80 23.54 -2.68
C ARG A 91 -7.33 23.77 -4.10
N MET A 92 -7.07 24.94 -4.64
CA MET A 92 -7.31 25.26 -6.04
C MET A 92 -6.07 24.92 -6.85
N ALA A 93 -6.26 24.24 -7.98
CA ALA A 93 -5.18 23.87 -8.89
C ALA A 93 -5.64 24.03 -10.34
N ASP A 94 -4.87 24.77 -11.15
CA ASP A 94 -5.19 25.06 -12.54
C ASP A 94 -5.01 23.85 -13.46
N ASP A 95 -4.20 22.89 -13.02
CA ASP A 95 -3.93 21.62 -13.73
C ASP A 95 -4.95 20.50 -13.42
N VAL A 96 -6.07 20.85 -12.77
CA VAL A 96 -7.16 19.94 -12.43
C VAL A 96 -8.39 20.28 -13.25
N SER A 97 -8.86 19.35 -14.06
CA SER A 97 -10.04 19.53 -14.90
C SER A 97 -11.37 19.24 -14.19
N SER A 98 -11.33 18.42 -13.14
CA SER A 98 -12.50 18.07 -12.32
C SER A 98 -12.15 18.05 -10.84
N PRO A 99 -13.09 18.36 -9.94
CA PRO A 99 -12.89 18.19 -8.51
C PRO A 99 -12.42 16.76 -8.19
N MET A 100 -11.55 16.62 -7.19
CA MET A 100 -11.07 15.32 -6.74
C MET A 100 -10.64 15.32 -5.29
N LEU A 101 -10.91 14.22 -4.61
CA LEU A 101 -10.41 13.93 -3.26
C LEU A 101 -9.18 13.01 -3.35
N ILE A 102 -8.06 13.42 -2.77
CA ILE A 102 -6.81 12.67 -2.79
C ILE A 102 -6.29 12.52 -1.36
N GLY A 103 -5.65 11.37 -1.08
CA GLY A 103 -4.96 11.10 0.18
C GLY A 103 -5.81 10.34 1.19
N VAL A 104 -5.38 9.11 1.52
CA VAL A 104 -6.01 8.30 2.57
C VAL A 104 -5.60 8.79 3.95
N LEU A 105 -4.29 8.95 4.18
CA LEU A 105 -3.75 9.40 5.47
C LEU A 105 -3.87 10.91 5.64
N PHE A 106 -3.69 11.69 4.58
CA PHE A 106 -3.78 13.15 4.56
C PHE A 106 -4.73 13.59 3.45
N PRO A 107 -6.05 13.48 3.67
CA PRO A 107 -7.04 13.81 2.66
C PRO A 107 -7.00 15.30 2.33
N CYS A 108 -7.07 15.60 1.04
CA CYS A 108 -7.13 16.96 0.50
C CYS A 108 -8.08 16.98 -0.70
N VAL A 109 -8.96 17.94 -0.75
CA VAL A 109 -9.84 18.17 -1.90
C VAL A 109 -9.17 19.17 -2.84
N TYR A 110 -9.02 18.79 -4.11
CA TYR A 110 -8.54 19.68 -5.16
C TYR A 110 -9.71 20.10 -6.04
N ILE A 111 -9.76 21.38 -6.37
CA ILE A 111 -10.81 22.01 -7.17
C ILE A 111 -10.15 22.75 -8.33
N PRO A 112 -10.74 22.75 -9.54
CA PRO A 112 -10.26 23.57 -10.66
C PRO A 112 -10.16 25.05 -10.28
N GLY A 113 -9.14 25.76 -10.79
CA GLY A 113 -8.88 27.16 -10.50
C GLY A 113 -9.91 28.17 -11.06
N GLN A 114 -10.98 27.66 -11.68
CA GLN A 114 -12.05 28.51 -12.20
C GLN A 114 -12.92 29.08 -11.08
N THR A 115 -13.41 30.31 -11.28
CA THR A 115 -14.36 30.94 -10.36
C THR A 115 -15.67 30.17 -10.37
N VAL A 116 -16.01 29.59 -9.24
CA VAL A 116 -17.22 28.77 -9.05
C VAL A 116 -18.15 29.51 -8.09
N SER A 117 -19.45 29.55 -8.41
CA SER A 117 -20.45 30.12 -7.49
C SER A 117 -20.52 29.31 -6.20
N ASP A 118 -20.93 29.97 -5.11
CA ASP A 118 -21.00 29.38 -3.77
C ASP A 118 -21.89 28.11 -3.73
N ASP A 119 -23.01 28.13 -4.43
CA ASP A 119 -23.90 26.97 -4.51
C ASP A 119 -23.23 25.78 -5.20
N LYS A 120 -22.53 26.04 -6.30
CA LYS A 120 -21.80 25.01 -7.03
C LYS A 120 -20.62 24.49 -6.20
N MET A 121 -19.92 25.36 -5.49
CA MET A 121 -18.85 25.01 -4.56
C MET A 121 -19.37 24.08 -3.46
N ARG A 122 -20.53 24.42 -2.87
CA ARG A 122 -21.17 23.58 -1.84
C ARG A 122 -21.50 22.19 -2.37
N MET A 123 -22.07 22.10 -3.58
CA MET A 123 -22.41 20.82 -4.20
C MET A 123 -21.17 19.97 -4.44
N ILE A 124 -20.10 20.55 -4.98
CA ILE A 124 -18.82 19.89 -5.20
C ILE A 124 -18.24 19.37 -3.87
N LEU A 125 -18.12 20.23 -2.87
CA LEU A 125 -17.57 19.83 -1.57
C LEU A 125 -18.39 18.74 -0.90
N ARG A 126 -19.72 18.82 -0.99
CA ARG A 126 -20.60 17.78 -0.46
C ARG A 126 -20.36 16.44 -1.14
N HIS A 127 -20.23 16.42 -2.46
CA HIS A 127 -19.93 15.22 -3.24
C HIS A 127 -18.58 14.60 -2.83
N GLU A 128 -17.50 15.38 -2.87
CA GLU A 128 -16.16 14.89 -2.54
C GLU A 128 -16.02 14.43 -1.07
N LEU A 129 -16.63 15.17 -0.14
CA LEU A 129 -16.60 14.83 1.28
C LEU A 129 -17.50 13.62 1.60
N THR A 130 -18.50 13.31 0.77
CA THR A 130 -19.28 12.07 0.88
C THR A 130 -18.42 10.86 0.53
N HIS A 131 -17.60 10.92 -0.52
CA HIS A 131 -16.62 9.88 -0.85
C HIS A 131 -15.63 9.65 0.31
N TYR A 132 -15.18 10.74 0.95
CA TYR A 132 -14.35 10.63 2.15
C TYR A 132 -15.06 9.88 3.28
N LYS A 133 -16.30 10.26 3.59
CA LYS A 133 -17.10 9.66 4.68
C LYS A 133 -17.38 8.18 4.44
N ARG A 134 -17.60 7.78 3.20
CA ARG A 134 -17.84 6.38 2.79
C ARG A 134 -16.55 5.53 2.78
N GLY A 135 -15.38 6.18 2.79
CA GLY A 135 -14.11 5.47 2.74
C GLY A 135 -13.74 4.96 1.34
N ASP A 136 -14.29 5.53 0.28
CA ASP A 136 -14.07 5.09 -1.11
C ASP A 136 -12.57 5.11 -1.48
N LEU A 137 -11.80 6.05 -0.93
CA LEU A 137 -10.34 6.07 -1.09
C LEU A 137 -9.66 4.81 -0.51
N VAL A 138 -10.12 4.36 0.64
CA VAL A 138 -9.56 3.14 1.28
C VAL A 138 -9.86 1.93 0.42
N ILE A 139 -11.07 1.84 -0.11
CA ILE A 139 -11.49 0.76 -1.02
C ILE A 139 -10.63 0.76 -2.28
N LYS A 140 -10.40 1.93 -2.91
CA LYS A 140 -9.54 2.06 -4.09
C LYS A 140 -8.09 1.65 -3.80
N TRP A 141 -7.55 1.99 -2.63
CA TRP A 141 -6.22 1.55 -2.22
C TRP A 141 -6.14 0.05 -1.96
N PHE A 142 -7.16 -0.51 -1.34
CA PHE A 142 -7.25 -1.96 -1.15
C PHE A 142 -7.29 -2.69 -2.50
N ALA A 143 -8.09 -2.21 -3.44
CA ALA A 143 -8.12 -2.72 -4.81
C ALA A 143 -6.75 -2.66 -5.50
N ALA A 144 -6.02 -1.56 -5.34
CA ALA A 144 -4.67 -1.41 -5.88
C ALA A 144 -3.69 -2.43 -5.25
N LEU A 145 -3.81 -2.71 -3.95
CA LEU A 145 -3.02 -3.73 -3.26
C LEU A 145 -3.33 -5.14 -3.78
N VAL A 146 -4.60 -5.47 -3.97
CA VAL A 146 -5.02 -6.75 -4.56
C VAL A 146 -4.44 -6.91 -5.97
N ASN A 147 -4.49 -5.86 -6.79
CA ASN A 147 -3.86 -5.87 -8.11
C ASN A 147 -2.33 -6.05 -8.05
N ALA A 148 -1.66 -5.48 -7.04
CA ALA A 148 -0.23 -5.67 -6.87
C ALA A 148 0.14 -7.13 -6.54
N ILE A 149 -0.64 -7.78 -5.68
CA ILE A 149 -0.43 -9.19 -5.33
C ILE A 149 -0.73 -10.11 -6.53
N HIS A 150 -1.76 -9.77 -7.31
CA HIS A 150 -2.22 -10.54 -8.48
C HIS A 150 -1.85 -9.83 -9.80
N TRP A 151 -0.67 -9.21 -9.84
CA TRP A 151 -0.21 -8.38 -10.96
C TRP A 151 -0.26 -9.07 -12.34
N PHE A 152 -0.21 -10.39 -12.36
CA PHE A 152 -0.28 -11.23 -13.56
C PHE A 152 -1.72 -11.63 -13.96
N ASN A 153 -2.74 -11.35 -13.12
CA ASN A 153 -4.11 -11.83 -13.33
C ASN A 153 -5.01 -10.71 -13.89
N PRO A 154 -5.42 -10.78 -15.18
CA PRO A 154 -6.26 -9.76 -15.80
C PRO A 154 -7.67 -9.64 -15.18
N LEU A 155 -8.19 -10.71 -14.57
CA LEU A 155 -9.50 -10.69 -13.91
C LEU A 155 -9.52 -9.78 -12.69
N CYS A 156 -8.40 -9.68 -11.97
CA CYS A 156 -8.29 -8.76 -10.83
C CYS A 156 -8.40 -7.30 -11.28
N TYR A 157 -7.81 -6.94 -12.41
CA TYR A 157 -7.92 -5.58 -12.96
C TYR A 157 -9.37 -5.25 -13.35
N LEU A 158 -10.08 -6.20 -13.97
CA LEU A 158 -11.48 -6.02 -14.32
C LEU A 158 -12.36 -5.88 -13.06
N ALA A 159 -12.15 -6.72 -12.05
CA ALA A 159 -12.87 -6.64 -10.79
C ALA A 159 -12.64 -5.30 -10.06
N CYS A 160 -11.39 -4.84 -10.03
CA CYS A 160 -11.04 -3.55 -9.41
C CYS A 160 -11.59 -2.35 -10.19
N LYS A 161 -11.67 -2.45 -11.52
CA LYS A 161 -12.33 -1.44 -12.36
C LYS A 161 -13.82 -1.35 -12.02
N ASN A 162 -14.52 -2.47 -12.02
CA ASN A 162 -15.96 -2.52 -11.68
C ASN A 162 -16.22 -2.00 -10.24
N LEU A 163 -15.32 -2.31 -9.30
CA LEU A 163 -15.41 -1.78 -7.93
C LEU A 163 -15.26 -0.26 -7.90
N SER A 164 -14.32 0.30 -8.67
CA SER A 164 -14.15 1.75 -8.78
C SER A 164 -15.39 2.42 -9.37
N GLU A 165 -15.97 1.85 -10.43
CA GLU A 165 -17.21 2.36 -11.04
C GLU A 165 -18.38 2.30 -10.06
N ALA A 166 -18.51 1.22 -9.29
CA ALA A 166 -19.54 1.10 -8.25
C ALA A 166 -19.42 2.18 -7.16
N CYS A 167 -18.20 2.57 -6.79
CA CYS A 167 -17.96 3.66 -5.85
C CYS A 167 -18.40 5.04 -6.40
N GLU A 168 -18.35 5.26 -7.72
CA GLU A 168 -18.76 6.52 -8.36
C GLU A 168 -20.30 6.62 -8.50
N ILE A 169 -21.00 5.52 -8.71
CA ILE A 169 -22.46 5.50 -8.94
C ILE A 169 -23.25 5.59 -7.62
N SER A 170 -22.67 5.23 -6.53
CA SER A 170 -23.30 5.07 -5.22
C SER A 170 -23.13 6.30 -4.34
#